data_87821335003b80063dc4b6ba82dcc835
#
_entry.id   87821335003b80063dc4b6ba82dcc835
#
_cell.length_a   1.000
_cell.length_b   1.000
_cell.length_c   1.000
_cell.angle_alpha   90.00
_cell.angle_beta   90.00
_cell.angle_gamma   90.00
#
_symmetry.space_group_name_H-M   'P 1'
#
loop_
_entity.id
_entity.type
_entity.pdbx_description
1 polymer ?
#
loop_
_entity_poly.entity_id
_entity_poly.type
_entity_poly.pdbx_seq_one_letter_code
_entity_poly.pdbx_strand_id
1 'polypeptide(L)' 'MVFDAAETGRLISEFLRTLPEGTRNIFLRRYWYCDATADIAARYGLTESKVRVTLHRTRGKLAAYLQKKGVAV' A
#
# COMPACT_ATOMS: atom_id res chain seq x y z
N MET A 1 -18.15 -7.66 12.70
CA MET A 1 -18.66 -7.26 11.38
C MET A 1 -17.80 -7.91 10.30
N VAL A 2 -18.41 -8.45 9.27
CA VAL A 2 -17.69 -9.05 8.16
C VAL A 2 -17.78 -8.14 6.95
N PHE A 3 -16.62 -7.77 6.41
CA PHE A 3 -16.55 -7.04 5.14
C PHE A 3 -16.30 -8.03 4.02
N ASP A 4 -17.02 -7.89 2.92
CA ASP A 4 -16.73 -8.70 1.75
C ASP A 4 -15.51 -8.12 0.99
N ALA A 5 -15.01 -8.90 0.04
CA ALA A 5 -13.81 -8.52 -0.72
C ALA A 5 -14.04 -7.23 -1.54
N ALA A 6 -15.25 -7.02 -2.06
CA ALA A 6 -15.57 -5.83 -2.85
C ALA A 6 -15.54 -4.57 -1.99
N GLU A 7 -16.09 -4.64 -0.78
CA GLU A 7 -16.09 -3.52 0.16
C GLU A 7 -14.66 -3.14 0.58
N THR A 8 -13.86 -4.14 0.96
CA THR A 8 -12.47 -3.93 1.34
C THR A 8 -11.67 -3.36 0.17
N GLY A 9 -11.88 -3.89 -1.03
CA GLY A 9 -11.20 -3.38 -2.24
C GLY A 9 -11.52 -1.92 -2.51
N ARG A 10 -12.78 -1.52 -2.32
CA ARG A 10 -13.19 -0.14 -2.49
C ARG A 10 -12.49 0.79 -1.50
N LEU A 11 -12.40 0.37 -0.24
CA LEU A 11 -11.74 1.15 0.80
C LEU A 11 -10.23 1.31 0.52
N ILE A 12 -9.58 0.24 0.06
CA ILE A 12 -8.17 0.28 -0.31
C ILE A 12 -7.96 1.23 -1.49
N SER A 13 -8.84 1.19 -2.50
CA SER A 13 -8.75 2.09 -3.64
C SER A 13 -8.90 3.55 -3.22
N GLU A 14 -9.81 3.86 -2.31
CA GLU A 14 -9.97 5.20 -1.76
C GLU A 14 -8.71 5.64 -1.02
N PHE A 15 -8.13 4.76 -0.22
CA PHE A 15 -6.90 5.04 0.50
C PHE A 15 -5.74 5.37 -0.47
N LEU A 16 -5.60 4.57 -1.52
CA LEU A 16 -4.52 4.76 -2.50
C LEU A 16 -4.59 6.13 -3.17
N ARG A 17 -5.79 6.67 -3.37
CA ARG A 17 -5.97 8.00 -3.95
C ARG A 17 -5.44 9.11 -3.04
N THR A 18 -5.30 8.86 -1.75
CA THR A 18 -4.78 9.86 -0.80
C THR A 18 -3.25 9.91 -0.78
N LEU A 19 -2.59 8.94 -1.39
CA LEU A 19 -1.14 8.83 -1.37
C LEU A 19 -0.49 9.66 -2.49
N PRO A 20 0.72 10.20 -2.24
CA PRO A 20 1.52 10.75 -3.33
C PRO A 20 1.76 9.71 -4.41
N GLU A 21 1.88 10.12 -5.65
CA GLU A 21 2.02 9.21 -6.79
C GLU A 21 3.17 8.23 -6.61
N GLY A 22 4.34 8.70 -6.17
CA GLY A 22 5.51 7.84 -5.98
C GLY A 22 5.27 6.74 -4.95
N THR A 23 4.68 7.09 -3.82
CA THR A 23 4.34 6.14 -2.75
C THR A 23 3.30 5.13 -3.24
N ARG A 24 2.27 5.61 -3.92
CA ARG A 24 1.22 4.76 -4.48
C ARG A 24 1.80 3.75 -5.47
N ASN A 25 2.69 4.20 -6.36
CA ASN A 25 3.32 3.33 -7.34
C ASN A 25 4.15 2.23 -6.68
N ILE A 26 4.93 2.55 -5.66
CA ILE A 26 5.72 1.58 -4.92
C ILE A 26 4.80 0.53 -4.28
N PHE A 27 3.72 0.99 -3.65
CA PHE A 27 2.77 0.10 -3.00
C PHE A 27 2.09 -0.84 -4.00
N LEU A 28 1.64 -0.32 -5.14
CA LEU A 28 1.01 -1.11 -6.19
C LEU A 28 1.98 -2.13 -6.79
N ARG A 29 3.24 -1.74 -7.04
CA ARG A 29 4.25 -2.67 -7.58
C ARG A 29 4.46 -3.86 -6.65
N ARG A 30 4.45 -3.63 -5.34
CA ARG A 30 4.67 -4.70 -4.36
C ARG A 30 3.45 -5.60 -4.19
N TYR A 31 2.27 -5.01 -4.07
CA TYR A 31 1.08 -5.76 -3.65
C TYR A 31 0.16 -6.17 -4.80
N TRP A 32 0.17 -5.45 -5.90
CA TRP A 32 -0.64 -5.80 -7.06
C TRP A 32 0.17 -6.59 -8.09
N TYR A 33 1.37 -6.10 -8.40
CA TYR A 33 2.23 -6.74 -9.40
C TYR A 33 3.17 -7.77 -8.81
N CYS A 34 3.24 -7.87 -7.49
CA CYS A 34 4.09 -8.84 -6.76
C CYS A 34 5.58 -8.69 -7.07
N ASP A 35 6.04 -7.47 -7.37
CA ASP A 35 7.45 -7.21 -7.62
C ASP A 35 8.26 -7.38 -6.34
N ALA A 36 9.50 -7.87 -6.45
CA ALA A 36 10.44 -7.89 -5.35
C ALA A 36 10.88 -6.46 -5.01
N THR A 37 11.22 -6.22 -3.74
CA THR A 37 11.65 -4.88 -3.30
C THR A 37 12.89 -4.39 -4.05
N ALA A 38 13.81 -5.30 -4.42
CA ALA A 38 14.99 -4.96 -5.21
C ALA A 38 14.60 -4.44 -6.61
N ASP A 39 13.61 -5.06 -7.23
CA ASP A 39 13.12 -4.67 -8.56
C ASP A 39 12.43 -3.31 -8.52
N ILE A 40 11.65 -3.05 -7.46
CA ILE A 40 11.00 -1.76 -7.26
C ILE A 40 12.06 -0.67 -7.08
N ALA A 41 13.09 -0.93 -6.28
CA ALA A 41 14.18 0.00 -6.06
C ALA A 41 14.88 0.35 -7.39
N ALA A 42 15.19 -0.67 -8.20
CA ALA A 42 15.83 -0.47 -9.50
C ALA A 42 14.94 0.36 -10.44
N ARG A 43 13.63 0.06 -10.47
CA ARG A 43 12.68 0.74 -11.36
C ARG A 43 12.59 2.24 -11.07
N TYR A 44 12.62 2.62 -9.79
CA TYR A 44 12.41 4.01 -9.39
C TYR A 44 13.69 4.74 -8.97
N GLY A 45 14.84 4.11 -9.13
CA GLY A 45 16.12 4.71 -8.76
C GLY A 45 16.27 4.94 -7.25
N LEU A 46 15.74 4.03 -6.45
CA LEU A 46 15.77 4.11 -4.98
C LEU A 46 16.63 3.00 -4.42
N THR A 47 16.99 3.12 -3.13
CA THR A 47 17.61 2.01 -2.41
C THR A 47 16.53 1.03 -1.98
N GLU A 48 16.89 -0.23 -1.82
CA GLU A 48 15.97 -1.25 -1.33
C GLU A 48 15.48 -0.92 0.08
N SER A 49 16.36 -0.36 0.91
CA SER A 49 16.02 0.10 2.25
C SER A 49 14.92 1.16 2.22
N LYS A 50 15.02 2.11 1.30
CA LYS A 50 14.00 3.16 1.13
C LYS A 50 12.66 2.57 0.73
N VAL A 51 12.66 1.60 -0.17
CA VAL A 51 11.45 0.89 -0.58
C VAL A 51 10.80 0.19 0.61
N ARG A 52 11.57 -0.55 1.40
CA ARG A 52 11.06 -1.25 2.58
C ARG A 52 10.45 -0.30 3.61
N VAL A 53 11.13 0.81 3.89
CA VAL A 53 10.62 1.83 4.83
C VAL A 53 9.32 2.43 4.32
N THR A 54 9.26 2.77 3.03
CA THR A 54 8.05 3.32 2.41
C THR A 54 6.88 2.35 2.52
N LEU A 55 7.11 1.07 2.22
CA LEU A 55 6.06 0.04 2.33
C LEU A 55 5.60 -0.15 3.77
N HIS A 56 6.52 -0.17 4.72
CA HIS A 56 6.18 -0.33 6.13
C HIS A 56 5.29 0.82 6.62
N ARG A 57 5.67 2.06 6.30
CA ARG A 57 4.88 3.24 6.67
C ARG A 57 3.51 3.25 6.01
N THR A 58 3.45 2.87 4.74
CA THR A 58 2.20 2.83 3.98
C THR A 58 1.26 1.78 4.54
N ARG A 59 1.77 0.59 4.89
CA ARG A 59 0.97 -0.45 5.54
C ARG A 59 0.38 0.04 6.86
N GLY A 60 1.16 0.75 7.66
CA GLY A 60 0.68 1.32 8.91
C GLY A 60 -0.45 2.32 8.71
N LYS A 61 -0.31 3.18 7.71
CA LYS A 61 -1.35 4.15 7.35
C LYS A 61 -2.62 3.46 6.84
N LEU A 62 -2.46 2.41 6.04
CA LEU A 62 -3.59 1.63 5.54
C LEU A 62 -4.34 0.96 6.69
N ALA A 63 -3.62 0.34 7.62
CA ALA A 63 -4.23 -0.29 8.79
C ALA A 63 -5.04 0.73 9.58
N ALA A 64 -4.49 1.91 9.84
CA ALA A 64 -5.18 2.97 10.57
C ALA A 64 -6.42 3.45 9.80
N TYR A 65 -6.32 3.58 8.48
CA TYR A 65 -7.43 3.98 7.63
C TYR A 65 -8.57 2.96 7.70
N LEU A 66 -8.24 1.69 7.59
CA LEU A 66 -9.23 0.61 7.64
C LEU A 66 -9.91 0.53 9.01
N GLN A 67 -9.14 0.65 10.09
CA GLN A 67 -9.70 0.69 11.44
C GLN A 67 -10.70 1.83 11.61
N LYS A 68 -10.37 3.01 11.06
CA LYS A 68 -11.24 4.17 11.10
C LYS A 68 -12.55 3.92 10.35
N LYS A 69 -12.53 3.07 9.33
CA LYS A 69 -13.71 2.69 8.56
C LYS A 69 -14.44 1.48 9.16
N GLY A 70 -13.97 0.96 10.29
CA GLY A 70 -14.62 -0.15 10.98
C GLY A 70 -14.15 -1.53 10.54
N VAL A 71 -13.07 -1.62 9.76
CA VAL A 71 -12.50 -2.91 9.37
C VAL A 71 -11.54 -3.38 10.45
N ALA A 72 -11.72 -4.62 10.90
CA ALA A 72 -10.78 -5.22 11.84
C ALA A 72 -9.49 -5.61 11.13
N VAL A 73 -8.38 -5.16 11.64
CA VAL A 73 -7.05 -5.46 11.08
C VAL A 73 -6.10 -5.95 12.16
#